data_e2f5584dcb43a02d2c89a5a1303b4071
#
_entry.id   e2f5584dcb43a02d2c89a5a1303b4071
#
_cell.length_a   1.000
_cell.length_b   1.000
_cell.length_c   1.000
_cell.angle_alpha   90.00
_cell.angle_beta   90.00
_cell.angle_gamma   90.00
#
_symmetry.space_group_name_H-M   'P 1'
#
loop_
_entity.id
_entity.type
_entity.pdbx_description
1 polymer ?
#
loop_
_entity_poly.entity_id
_entity_poly.type
_entity_poly.pdbx_seq_one_letter_code
_entity_poly.pdbx_strand_id
1 'polypeptide(L)'
;MTHTVYLATKPASFNLLVVHGMQEHAERYHAFASFMSQHGGNVITFNLPGHGEGQHNPNQLGDFGNEGLHSVLPMIREHFARFDNTLPNVLFGHSMGSAIALRYAQLHPHLDQLILSGVPYRNAHLYQLAYHTARIEKRIKGPNSTSLLEKQTANFNDFFAPVRTPFDWLSLNPHNVDAYIADSHCGYPIAIAYFEQMADLMRMAFAPHEISKIKADLSVLLLWGEQDPCTSFGKSSVYLATQLRQKGIHHVETCHYPQLRHEILQEDRRFEIYTDILRHIQQYTHTV
;
A
#
# COMPACT_ATOMS: atom_id res chain seq x y z
N MET A 1 15.15 10.56 -6.03
CA MET A 1 14.19 9.93 -5.11
C MET A 1 14.96 9.03 -4.17
N THR A 2 14.68 9.13 -2.89
CA THR A 2 15.36 8.34 -1.86
C THR A 2 14.80 6.92 -1.84
N HIS A 3 15.69 5.95 -1.85
CA HIS A 3 15.38 4.54 -1.65
C HIS A 3 16.46 3.92 -0.75
N THR A 4 16.07 2.90 -0.01
CA THR A 4 16.98 2.14 0.86
C THR A 4 17.03 0.70 0.37
N VAL A 5 18.24 0.15 0.27
CA VAL A 5 18.49 -1.24 -0.14
C VAL A 5 18.94 -2.03 1.08
N TYR A 6 18.28 -3.15 1.33
CA TYR A 6 18.62 -4.13 2.35
C TYR A 6 19.02 -5.42 1.64
N LEU A 7 20.29 -5.70 1.60
CA LEU A 7 20.79 -6.95 1.00
C LEU A 7 20.56 -8.14 1.93
N ALA A 8 20.24 -9.27 1.35
CA ALA A 8 20.09 -10.52 2.09
C ALA A 8 21.37 -10.85 2.87
N THR A 9 21.25 -11.18 4.16
CA THR A 9 22.36 -11.60 5.03
C THR A 9 22.65 -13.10 4.97
N LYS A 10 21.83 -13.85 4.23
CA LYS A 10 21.94 -15.27 3.87
C LYS A 10 21.86 -15.39 2.36
N PRO A 11 22.11 -16.56 1.75
CA PRO A 11 21.87 -16.73 0.32
C PRO A 11 20.48 -16.20 -0.06
N ALA A 12 20.45 -15.28 -1.01
CA ALA A 12 19.22 -14.63 -1.43
C ALA A 12 18.28 -15.65 -2.11
N SER A 13 17.01 -15.58 -1.81
CA SER A 13 15.96 -16.47 -2.34
C SER A 13 14.78 -15.72 -2.98
N PHE A 14 14.66 -14.42 -2.74
CA PHE A 14 13.62 -13.58 -3.34
C PHE A 14 14.03 -12.10 -3.35
N ASN A 15 13.41 -11.34 -4.23
CA ASN A 15 13.47 -9.89 -4.29
C ASN A 15 12.15 -9.30 -3.78
N LEU A 16 12.20 -8.33 -2.87
CA LEU A 16 11.02 -7.69 -2.31
C LEU A 16 11.06 -6.17 -2.51
N LEU A 17 10.05 -5.64 -3.16
CA LEU A 17 9.85 -4.19 -3.26
C LEU A 17 8.67 -3.77 -2.40
N VAL A 18 8.83 -2.73 -1.58
CA VAL A 18 7.83 -2.23 -0.64
C VAL A 18 7.30 -0.88 -1.10
N VAL A 19 5.97 -0.80 -1.26
CA VAL A 19 5.22 0.43 -1.60
C VAL A 19 4.38 0.84 -0.41
N HIS A 20 4.72 1.99 0.19
CA HIS A 20 4.05 2.53 1.36
C HIS A 20 2.68 3.13 1.07
N GLY A 21 1.93 3.51 2.11
CA GLY A 21 0.60 4.09 2.04
C GLY A 21 0.58 5.62 1.84
N MET A 22 -0.60 6.18 2.03
CA MET A 22 -0.85 7.62 1.99
C MET A 22 -0.33 8.29 3.27
N GLN A 23 0.24 9.50 3.14
CA GLN A 23 0.67 10.33 4.28
C GLN A 23 1.68 9.62 5.22
N GLU A 24 2.50 8.75 4.65
CA GLU A 24 3.60 8.06 5.31
C GLU A 24 4.81 7.96 4.37
N HIS A 25 5.86 7.24 4.75
CA HIS A 25 7.08 7.13 3.95
C HIS A 25 7.80 5.79 4.15
N ALA A 26 8.79 5.52 3.29
CA ALA A 26 9.50 4.26 3.19
C ALA A 26 10.26 3.85 4.47
N GLU A 27 10.78 4.81 5.26
CA GLU A 27 11.57 4.51 6.45
C GLU A 27 10.78 3.81 7.56
N ARG A 28 9.45 3.99 7.57
CA ARG A 28 8.57 3.28 8.51
C ARG A 28 8.59 1.76 8.31
N TYR A 29 9.07 1.29 7.16
CA TYR A 29 9.19 -0.13 6.84
C TYR A 29 10.57 -0.72 7.15
N HIS A 30 11.46 0.05 7.82
CA HIS A 30 12.82 -0.40 8.15
C HIS A 30 12.84 -1.73 8.93
N ALA A 31 12.00 -1.89 9.96
CA ALA A 31 11.94 -3.12 10.74
C ALA A 31 11.49 -4.33 9.91
N PHE A 32 10.49 -4.16 9.05
CA PHE A 32 10.00 -5.17 8.13
C PHE A 32 11.06 -5.56 7.09
N ALA A 33 11.66 -4.56 6.44
CA ALA A 33 12.71 -4.78 5.43
C ALA A 33 13.95 -5.48 6.03
N SER A 34 14.37 -5.06 7.23
CA SER A 34 15.47 -5.69 7.97
C SER A 34 15.16 -7.15 8.32
N PHE A 35 13.95 -7.45 8.78
CA PHE A 35 13.53 -8.83 9.04
C PHE A 35 13.59 -9.68 7.76
N MET A 36 13.03 -9.19 6.66
CA MET A 36 13.03 -9.91 5.39
C MET A 36 14.44 -10.14 4.86
N SER A 37 15.34 -9.16 4.99
CA SER A 37 16.75 -9.32 4.55
C SER A 37 17.51 -10.35 5.38
N GLN A 38 17.23 -10.44 6.67
CA GLN A 38 17.81 -11.50 7.55
C GLN A 38 17.30 -12.90 7.19
N HIS A 39 16.20 -12.99 6.42
CA HIS A 39 15.59 -14.26 6.02
C HIS A 39 15.71 -14.55 4.52
N GLY A 40 16.68 -13.95 3.83
CA GLY A 40 17.02 -14.27 2.44
C GLY A 40 16.35 -13.35 1.40
N GLY A 41 15.76 -12.23 1.80
CA GLY A 41 15.22 -11.25 0.88
C GLY A 41 16.23 -10.17 0.49
N ASN A 42 16.40 -9.87 -0.80
CA ASN A 42 16.89 -8.56 -1.21
C ASN A 42 15.70 -7.60 -1.18
N VAL A 43 15.77 -6.55 -0.37
CA VAL A 43 14.61 -5.66 -0.17
C VAL A 43 14.95 -4.23 -0.60
N ILE A 44 14.04 -3.58 -1.31
CA ILE A 44 14.08 -2.15 -1.58
C ILE A 44 12.81 -1.51 -0.99
N THR A 45 12.99 -0.44 -0.23
CA THR A 45 11.95 0.50 0.15
C THR A 45 12.23 1.84 -0.51
N PHE A 46 11.21 2.55 -0.99
CA PHE A 46 11.38 3.83 -1.67
C PHE A 46 10.22 4.78 -1.38
N ASN A 47 10.50 6.08 -1.40
CA ASN A 47 9.48 7.10 -1.23
C ASN A 47 8.72 7.32 -2.54
N LEU A 48 7.39 7.32 -2.46
CA LEU A 48 6.52 7.76 -3.54
C LEU A 48 6.74 9.26 -3.81
N PRO A 49 6.49 9.76 -5.03
CA PRO A 49 6.49 11.18 -5.29
C PRO A 49 5.62 11.93 -4.27
N GLY A 50 6.10 13.07 -3.79
CA GLY A 50 5.39 13.85 -2.76
C GLY A 50 5.41 13.26 -1.34
N HIS A 51 6.22 12.23 -1.05
CA HIS A 51 6.28 11.59 0.26
C HIS A 51 7.72 11.49 0.80
N GLY A 52 7.84 11.56 2.14
CA GLY A 52 9.09 11.36 2.86
C GLY A 52 10.19 12.36 2.56
N GLU A 53 11.43 12.02 2.97
CA GLU A 53 12.62 12.82 2.69
C GLU A 53 12.99 12.81 1.18
N GLY A 54 13.73 13.86 0.78
CA GLY A 54 14.21 13.99 -0.61
C GLY A 54 13.24 14.77 -1.51
N GLN A 55 12.14 15.26 -0.99
CA GLN A 55 11.38 16.33 -1.64
C GLN A 55 12.17 17.63 -1.48
N HIS A 56 12.47 18.29 -2.61
CA HIS A 56 13.26 19.53 -2.62
C HIS A 56 12.57 20.70 -1.90
N ASN A 57 11.29 20.55 -1.57
CA ASN A 57 10.50 21.55 -0.89
C ASN A 57 9.56 20.87 0.11
N PRO A 58 9.64 21.16 1.42
CA PRO A 58 8.71 20.64 2.44
C PRO A 58 7.24 20.93 2.14
N ASN A 59 6.97 22.01 1.36
CA ASN A 59 5.63 22.37 0.92
C ASN A 59 5.11 21.49 -0.25
N GLN A 60 5.89 20.51 -0.72
CA GLN A 60 5.51 19.57 -1.77
C GLN A 60 5.06 18.21 -1.26
N LEU A 61 4.96 18.03 0.07
CA LEU A 61 4.36 16.82 0.61
C LEU A 61 2.92 16.70 0.10
N GLY A 62 2.58 15.50 -0.40
CA GLY A 62 1.30 15.24 -1.02
C GLY A 62 1.19 15.72 -2.48
N ASP A 63 2.25 16.22 -3.09
CA ASP A 63 2.26 16.55 -4.52
C ASP A 63 2.97 15.45 -5.33
N PHE A 64 2.19 14.74 -6.14
CA PHE A 64 2.72 13.69 -7.04
C PHE A 64 3.35 14.25 -8.33
N GLY A 65 3.40 15.56 -8.49
CA GLY A 65 3.85 16.21 -9.72
C GLY A 65 2.87 16.08 -10.90
N ASN A 66 3.30 16.52 -12.07
CA ASN A 66 2.45 16.56 -13.27
C ASN A 66 2.04 15.17 -13.80
N GLU A 67 2.91 14.18 -13.63
CA GLU A 67 2.65 12.80 -14.08
C GLU A 67 1.80 11.99 -13.09
N GLY A 68 1.66 12.48 -11.87
CA GLY A 68 0.82 11.89 -10.85
C GLY A 68 1.27 10.50 -10.40
N LEU A 69 0.35 9.78 -9.77
CA LEU A 69 0.58 8.41 -9.31
C LEU A 69 0.92 7.41 -10.42
N HIS A 70 0.64 7.73 -11.69
CA HIS A 70 1.02 6.87 -12.80
C HIS A 70 2.53 6.80 -13.00
N SER A 71 3.29 7.84 -12.61
CA SER A 71 4.76 7.85 -12.63
C SER A 71 5.38 6.78 -11.72
N VAL A 72 4.64 6.28 -10.74
CA VAL A 72 5.11 5.25 -9.80
C VAL A 72 5.30 3.89 -10.48
N LEU A 73 4.50 3.57 -11.50
CA LEU A 73 4.59 2.26 -12.17
C LEU A 73 5.93 2.04 -12.89
N PRO A 74 6.45 3.01 -13.69
CA PRO A 74 7.82 2.94 -14.20
C PRO A 74 8.88 2.85 -13.09
N MET A 75 8.72 3.57 -11.99
CA MET A 75 9.66 3.51 -10.86
C MET A 75 9.74 2.11 -10.25
N ILE A 76 8.61 1.44 -10.03
CA ILE A 76 8.56 0.06 -9.55
C ILE A 76 9.37 -0.85 -10.49
N ARG A 77 9.18 -0.72 -11.80
CA ARG A 77 9.94 -1.48 -12.80
C ARG A 77 11.44 -1.20 -12.73
N GLU A 78 11.84 0.06 -12.57
CA GLU A 78 13.24 0.46 -12.44
C GLU A 78 13.88 -0.09 -11.16
N HIS A 79 13.13 -0.15 -10.07
CA HIS A 79 13.63 -0.77 -8.83
C HIS A 79 13.78 -2.28 -8.97
N PHE A 80 12.84 -2.98 -9.60
CA PHE A 80 13.01 -4.40 -9.90
C PHE A 80 14.20 -4.69 -10.81
N ALA A 81 14.49 -3.83 -11.77
CA ALA A 81 15.66 -3.96 -12.65
C ALA A 81 17.03 -3.86 -11.93
N ARG A 82 17.06 -3.45 -10.66
CA ARG A 82 18.26 -3.40 -9.82
C ARG A 82 18.54 -4.71 -9.08
N PHE A 83 17.56 -5.60 -9.02
CA PHE A 83 17.69 -6.89 -8.37
C PHE A 83 18.30 -7.96 -9.29
N ASP A 84 18.70 -9.07 -8.71
CA ASP A 84 19.03 -10.28 -9.42
C ASP A 84 17.76 -10.84 -10.10
N ASN A 85 17.77 -10.90 -11.42
CA ASN A 85 16.66 -11.36 -12.24
C ASN A 85 16.43 -12.88 -12.24
N THR A 86 17.28 -13.63 -11.56
CA THR A 86 17.13 -15.08 -11.36
C THR A 86 16.25 -15.42 -10.16
N LEU A 87 15.95 -14.44 -9.32
CA LEU A 87 15.13 -14.62 -8.12
C LEU A 87 13.70 -14.12 -8.35
N PRO A 88 12.69 -14.76 -7.72
CA PRO A 88 11.32 -14.31 -7.82
C PRO A 88 11.11 -12.90 -7.26
N ASN A 89 10.31 -12.13 -7.96
CA ASN A 89 9.96 -10.76 -7.63
C ASN A 89 8.66 -10.69 -6.85
N VAL A 90 8.74 -10.14 -5.64
CA VAL A 90 7.63 -9.92 -4.71
C VAL A 90 7.33 -8.44 -4.59
N LEU A 91 6.09 -8.03 -4.79
CA LEU A 91 5.65 -6.66 -4.59
C LEU A 91 4.70 -6.59 -3.38
N PHE A 92 5.12 -5.85 -2.36
CA PHE A 92 4.29 -5.52 -1.20
C PHE A 92 3.73 -4.12 -1.35
N GLY A 93 2.43 -3.95 -1.05
CA GLY A 93 1.78 -2.64 -0.96
C GLY A 93 0.88 -2.53 0.26
N HIS A 94 0.98 -1.38 0.96
CA HIS A 94 0.11 -1.06 2.09
C HIS A 94 -0.87 0.06 1.74
N SER A 95 -2.14 -0.07 2.12
CA SER A 95 -3.14 0.97 1.96
C SER A 95 -3.22 1.49 0.52
N MET A 96 -2.97 2.78 0.25
CA MET A 96 -2.83 3.33 -1.11
C MET A 96 -1.79 2.55 -1.93
N GLY A 97 -0.67 2.18 -1.31
CA GLY A 97 0.36 1.35 -1.94
C GLY A 97 -0.15 0.00 -2.42
N SER A 98 -1.17 -0.57 -1.77
CA SER A 98 -1.80 -1.81 -2.22
C SER A 98 -2.57 -1.64 -3.55
N ALA A 99 -3.20 -0.49 -3.76
CA ALA A 99 -3.85 -0.17 -5.04
C ALA A 99 -2.81 0.06 -6.15
N ILE A 100 -1.67 0.70 -5.83
CA ILE A 100 -0.53 0.88 -6.75
C ILE A 100 0.04 -0.50 -7.13
N ALA A 101 0.28 -1.37 -6.14
CA ALA A 101 0.82 -2.71 -6.36
C ALA A 101 -0.13 -3.59 -7.19
N LEU A 102 -1.43 -3.52 -6.91
CA LEU A 102 -2.46 -4.20 -7.72
C LEU A 102 -2.45 -3.69 -9.17
N ARG A 103 -2.37 -2.36 -9.37
CA ARG A 103 -2.28 -1.76 -10.69
C ARG A 103 -1.03 -2.20 -11.44
N TYR A 104 0.11 -2.28 -10.75
CA TYR A 104 1.34 -2.80 -11.33
C TYR A 104 1.18 -4.25 -11.80
N ALA A 105 0.62 -5.13 -10.98
CA ALA A 105 0.39 -6.54 -11.32
C ALA A 105 -0.51 -6.73 -12.56
N GLN A 106 -1.47 -5.83 -12.78
CA GLN A 106 -2.35 -5.84 -13.97
C GLN A 106 -1.61 -5.54 -15.28
N LEU A 107 -0.48 -4.82 -15.21
CA LEU A 107 0.27 -4.34 -16.36
C LEU A 107 1.60 -5.08 -16.58
N HIS A 108 2.07 -5.82 -15.57
CA HIS A 108 3.38 -6.45 -15.56
C HIS A 108 3.28 -7.94 -15.20
N PRO A 109 3.12 -8.83 -16.19
CA PRO A 109 2.93 -10.27 -15.98
C PRO A 109 4.17 -11.00 -15.43
N HIS A 110 5.33 -10.32 -15.35
CA HIS A 110 6.57 -10.89 -14.80
C HIS A 110 6.67 -10.78 -13.28
N LEU A 111 5.66 -10.25 -12.59
CA LEU A 111 5.59 -10.28 -11.16
C LEU A 111 5.23 -11.70 -10.70
N ASP A 112 5.95 -12.24 -9.70
CA ASP A 112 5.73 -13.60 -9.22
C ASP A 112 4.77 -13.65 -8.04
N GLN A 113 4.87 -12.67 -7.13
CA GLN A 113 4.04 -12.61 -5.94
C GLN A 113 3.57 -11.18 -5.65
N LEU A 114 2.34 -11.04 -5.18
CA LEU A 114 1.70 -9.79 -4.80
C LEU A 114 1.17 -9.86 -3.37
N ILE A 115 1.61 -8.96 -2.50
CA ILE A 115 1.19 -8.91 -1.10
C ILE A 115 0.49 -7.57 -0.85
N LEU A 116 -0.77 -7.62 -0.43
CA LEU A 116 -1.62 -6.46 -0.25
C LEU A 116 -2.08 -6.34 1.21
N SER A 117 -1.64 -5.31 1.89
CA SER A 117 -2.00 -5.01 3.29
C SER A 117 -2.95 -3.82 3.37
N GLY A 118 -4.05 -3.96 4.11
CA GLY A 118 -4.98 -2.86 4.37
C GLY A 118 -5.65 -2.30 3.11
N VAL A 119 -6.09 -3.15 2.19
CA VAL A 119 -6.61 -2.75 0.85
C VAL A 119 -7.86 -1.88 0.96
N PRO A 120 -7.84 -0.62 0.48
CA PRO A 120 -8.99 0.28 0.53
C PRO A 120 -9.99 0.00 -0.60
N TYR A 121 -10.28 -1.28 -0.89
CA TYR A 121 -11.15 -1.64 -2.00
C TYR A 121 -12.57 -1.11 -1.80
N ARG A 122 -13.08 -0.46 -2.83
CA ARG A 122 -14.49 -0.07 -2.97
C ARG A 122 -14.92 -0.37 -4.41
N ASN A 123 -16.23 -0.36 -4.62
CA ASN A 123 -16.76 -0.45 -5.98
C ASN A 123 -16.15 0.66 -6.86
N ALA A 124 -15.66 0.29 -8.04
CA ALA A 124 -15.00 1.21 -8.98
C ALA A 124 -15.87 2.44 -9.33
N HIS A 125 -17.20 2.32 -9.30
CA HIS A 125 -18.11 3.46 -9.52
C HIS A 125 -18.04 4.52 -8.40
N LEU A 126 -17.75 4.12 -7.15
CA LEU A 126 -17.55 5.07 -6.06
C LEU A 126 -16.26 5.86 -6.27
N TYR A 127 -15.20 5.23 -6.70
CA TYR A 127 -13.96 5.91 -7.06
C TYR A 127 -14.11 6.78 -8.31
N GLN A 128 -14.91 6.35 -9.28
CA GLN A 128 -15.27 7.18 -10.44
C GLN A 128 -15.99 8.46 -10.00
N LEU A 129 -16.94 8.34 -9.06
CA LEU A 129 -17.63 9.51 -8.50
C LEU A 129 -16.67 10.40 -7.73
N ALA A 130 -15.80 9.84 -6.87
CA ALA A 130 -14.80 10.59 -6.12
C ALA A 130 -13.85 11.35 -7.06
N TYR A 131 -13.41 10.71 -8.13
CA TYR A 131 -12.57 11.33 -9.17
C TYR A 131 -13.25 12.56 -9.80
N HIS A 132 -14.51 12.43 -10.21
CA HIS A 132 -15.25 13.57 -10.80
C HIS A 132 -15.49 14.68 -9.79
N THR A 133 -15.81 14.31 -8.54
CA THR A 133 -15.99 15.29 -7.45
C THR A 133 -14.69 16.08 -7.23
N ALA A 134 -13.56 15.43 -7.09
CA ALA A 134 -12.28 16.08 -6.93
C ALA A 134 -11.92 16.99 -8.13
N ARG A 135 -12.22 16.57 -9.34
CA ARG A 135 -12.02 17.41 -10.55
C ARG A 135 -12.87 18.69 -10.54
N ILE A 136 -14.13 18.59 -10.11
CA ILE A 136 -15.02 19.76 -9.98
C ILE A 136 -14.48 20.67 -8.87
N GLU A 137 -14.18 20.13 -7.70
CA GLU A 137 -13.58 20.91 -6.60
C GLU A 137 -12.30 21.62 -7.02
N LYS A 138 -11.41 20.93 -7.74
CA LYS A 138 -10.14 21.50 -8.24
C LYS A 138 -10.35 22.68 -9.16
N ARG A 139 -11.40 22.65 -10.00
CA ARG A 139 -11.74 23.78 -10.89
C ARG A 139 -12.30 24.98 -10.14
N ILE A 140 -13.04 24.74 -9.05
CA ILE A 140 -13.73 25.82 -8.27
C ILE A 140 -12.79 26.40 -7.22
N LYS A 141 -12.04 25.57 -6.49
CA LYS A 141 -11.25 25.94 -5.31
C LYS A 141 -9.75 26.05 -5.59
N GLY A 142 -9.28 25.51 -6.71
CA GLY A 142 -7.87 25.35 -7.03
C GLY A 142 -7.27 24.02 -6.55
N PRO A 143 -6.10 23.61 -7.13
CA PRO A 143 -5.50 22.28 -6.89
C PRO A 143 -5.01 22.08 -5.46
N ASN A 144 -4.57 23.14 -4.80
CA ASN A 144 -3.92 23.11 -3.48
C ASN A 144 -4.91 23.30 -2.31
N SER A 145 -6.21 23.42 -2.59
CA SER A 145 -7.24 23.56 -1.55
C SER A 145 -7.57 22.21 -0.91
N THR A 146 -8.12 22.23 0.30
CA THR A 146 -8.60 21.03 1.00
C THR A 146 -9.83 20.46 0.32
N SER A 147 -9.86 19.15 0.12
CA SER A 147 -11.00 18.44 -0.46
C SER A 147 -12.09 18.14 0.58
N LEU A 148 -13.34 18.14 0.17
CA LEU A 148 -14.45 17.59 0.97
C LEU A 148 -14.28 16.09 1.24
N LEU A 149 -13.51 15.38 0.39
CA LEU A 149 -13.24 13.96 0.52
C LEU A 149 -12.29 13.65 1.70
N GLU A 150 -11.51 14.62 2.18
CA GLU A 150 -10.64 14.45 3.36
C GLU A 150 -11.43 14.07 4.61
N LYS A 151 -12.66 14.57 4.76
CA LYS A 151 -13.53 14.24 5.88
C LYS A 151 -13.89 12.75 5.96
N GLN A 152 -13.78 12.00 4.86
CA GLN A 152 -14.09 10.56 4.86
C GLN A 152 -13.03 9.75 5.62
N THR A 153 -11.77 10.18 5.61
CA THR A 153 -10.69 9.53 6.38
C THR A 153 -10.71 9.97 7.84
N ALA A 154 -11.13 11.20 8.13
CA ALA A 154 -11.29 11.69 9.50
C ALA A 154 -12.32 10.89 10.32
N ASN A 155 -13.33 10.32 9.66
CA ASN A 155 -14.39 9.55 10.31
C ASN A 155 -13.97 8.13 10.73
N PHE A 156 -12.78 7.66 10.36
CA PHE A 156 -12.29 6.32 10.77
C PHE A 156 -12.12 6.18 12.28
N ASN A 157 -11.82 7.26 12.97
CA ASN A 157 -11.71 7.28 14.43
C ASN A 157 -13.04 7.13 15.18
N ASP A 158 -14.16 7.45 14.56
CA ASP A 158 -15.48 7.40 15.21
C ASP A 158 -15.85 5.99 15.69
N PHE A 159 -15.23 4.97 15.09
CA PHE A 159 -15.41 3.57 15.48
C PHE A 159 -14.69 3.20 16.78
N PHE A 160 -13.81 4.06 17.32
CA PHE A 160 -12.94 3.76 18.45
C PHE A 160 -13.13 4.69 19.65
N ALA A 161 -14.26 5.42 19.70
CA ALA A 161 -14.54 6.36 20.80
C ALA A 161 -14.58 5.64 22.17
N PRO A 162 -14.00 6.21 23.24
CA PRO A 162 -13.25 7.46 23.25
C PRO A 162 -11.84 7.32 22.64
N VAL A 163 -11.45 8.26 21.79
CA VAL A 163 -10.14 8.27 21.14
C VAL A 163 -9.16 9.18 21.85
N ARG A 164 -7.89 8.84 21.81
CA ARG A 164 -6.78 9.62 22.40
C ARG A 164 -6.26 10.67 21.40
N THR A 165 -6.20 10.30 20.11
CA THR A 165 -5.63 11.11 19.03
C THR A 165 -6.49 11.02 17.75
N PRO A 166 -6.30 11.92 16.76
CA PRO A 166 -6.95 11.81 15.45
C PRO A 166 -6.55 10.58 14.63
N PHE A 167 -5.49 9.86 15.03
CA PHE A 167 -4.88 8.77 14.27
C PHE A 167 -4.95 7.41 14.96
N ASP A 168 -5.74 7.27 16.04
CA ASP A 168 -5.85 6.01 16.76
C ASP A 168 -6.38 4.86 15.88
N TRP A 169 -7.11 5.16 14.81
CA TRP A 169 -7.57 4.16 13.84
C TRP A 169 -6.43 3.44 13.10
N LEU A 170 -5.21 3.99 13.12
CA LEU A 170 -4.05 3.38 12.47
C LEU A 170 -3.55 2.14 13.21
N SER A 171 -3.47 2.20 14.55
CA SER A 171 -2.83 1.15 15.33
C SER A 171 -3.37 1.07 16.76
N LEU A 172 -3.32 -0.13 17.35
CA LEU A 172 -3.52 -0.33 18.78
C LEU A 172 -2.30 0.10 19.61
N ASN A 173 -1.12 0.06 18.99
CA ASN A 173 0.12 0.44 19.64
C ASN A 173 0.20 1.98 19.77
N PRO A 174 0.05 2.57 20.99
CA PRO A 174 0.09 4.01 21.17
C PRO A 174 1.44 4.62 20.78
N HIS A 175 2.55 3.87 20.94
CA HIS A 175 3.87 4.34 20.53
C HIS A 175 3.99 4.51 19.01
N ASN A 176 3.36 3.62 18.23
CA ASN A 176 3.30 3.79 16.78
C ASN A 176 2.50 5.04 16.40
N VAL A 177 1.34 5.24 17.03
CA VAL A 177 0.50 6.43 16.77
C VAL A 177 1.23 7.71 17.14
N ASP A 178 1.91 7.74 18.29
CA ASP A 178 2.68 8.91 18.74
C ASP A 178 3.87 9.19 17.82
N ALA A 179 4.57 8.15 17.36
CA ALA A 179 5.65 8.29 16.38
C ALA A 179 5.15 8.84 15.05
N TYR A 180 3.98 8.36 14.57
CA TYR A 180 3.32 8.87 13.36
C TYR A 180 2.98 10.37 13.48
N ILE A 181 2.46 10.81 14.64
CA ILE A 181 2.10 12.21 14.90
C ILE A 181 3.35 13.10 15.00
N ALA A 182 4.42 12.59 15.60
CA ALA A 182 5.67 13.33 15.78
C ALA A 182 6.48 13.47 14.49
N ASP A 183 6.21 12.66 13.49
CA ASP A 183 6.92 12.66 12.22
C ASP A 183 6.32 13.68 11.25
N SER A 184 7.10 14.69 10.88
CA SER A 184 6.67 15.75 9.94
C SER A 184 6.38 15.24 8.51
N HIS A 185 6.83 14.03 8.17
CA HIS A 185 6.56 13.38 6.89
C HIS A 185 5.33 12.46 6.94
N CYS A 186 4.62 12.42 8.08
CA CYS A 186 3.39 11.66 8.27
C CYS A 186 2.20 12.60 8.55
N GLY A 187 0.98 12.18 8.22
CA GLY A 187 -0.25 12.88 8.60
C GLY A 187 -0.41 14.32 8.10
N TYR A 188 0.38 14.74 7.13
CA TYR A 188 0.31 16.09 6.55
C TYR A 188 -1.00 16.31 5.79
N PRO A 189 -1.49 17.59 5.70
CA PRO A 189 -2.70 17.91 4.94
C PRO A 189 -2.55 17.53 3.47
N ILE A 190 -3.62 17.01 2.87
CA ILE A 190 -3.63 16.61 1.46
C ILE A 190 -4.55 17.51 0.64
N ALA A 191 -4.05 17.88 -0.53
CA ALA A 191 -4.73 18.76 -1.46
C ALA A 191 -5.75 18.02 -2.35
N ILE A 192 -6.66 18.77 -2.96
CA ILE A 192 -7.64 18.24 -3.93
C ILE A 192 -6.93 17.49 -5.08
N ALA A 193 -5.79 18.00 -5.55
CA ALA A 193 -5.01 17.34 -6.60
C ALA A 193 -4.55 15.93 -6.22
N TYR A 194 -4.20 15.73 -4.95
CA TYR A 194 -3.86 14.41 -4.41
C TYR A 194 -5.05 13.44 -4.49
N PHE A 195 -6.22 13.88 -3.99
CA PHE A 195 -7.43 13.05 -4.03
C PHE A 195 -7.88 12.70 -5.45
N GLU A 196 -7.77 13.64 -6.38
CA GLU A 196 -8.08 13.40 -7.79
C GLU A 196 -7.22 12.26 -8.35
N GLN A 197 -5.91 12.32 -8.15
CA GLN A 197 -4.96 11.33 -8.66
C GLN A 197 -5.11 9.97 -7.98
N MET A 198 -5.33 9.97 -6.66
CA MET A 198 -5.60 8.74 -5.91
C MET A 198 -6.90 8.08 -6.37
N ALA A 199 -7.98 8.84 -6.54
CA ALA A 199 -9.25 8.31 -7.03
C ALA A 199 -9.13 7.78 -8.47
N ASP A 200 -8.32 8.44 -9.32
CA ASP A 200 -8.02 7.99 -10.68
C ASP A 200 -7.30 6.63 -10.70
N LEU A 201 -6.27 6.48 -9.87
CA LEU A 201 -5.58 5.20 -9.71
C LEU A 201 -6.53 4.09 -9.22
N MET A 202 -7.30 4.37 -8.16
CA MET A 202 -8.15 3.36 -7.53
C MET A 202 -9.31 2.91 -8.43
N ARG A 203 -9.94 3.83 -9.18
CA ARG A 203 -10.99 3.45 -10.12
C ARG A 203 -10.48 2.53 -11.24
N MET A 204 -9.21 2.66 -11.63
CA MET A 204 -8.57 1.76 -12.59
C MET A 204 -8.14 0.45 -11.94
N ALA A 205 -7.41 0.50 -10.82
CA ALA A 205 -6.90 -0.69 -10.15
C ALA A 205 -8.03 -1.66 -9.74
N PHE A 206 -9.18 -1.13 -9.34
CA PHE A 206 -10.31 -1.93 -8.88
C PHE A 206 -11.38 -2.22 -9.95
N ALA A 207 -11.15 -1.82 -11.19
CA ALA A 207 -12.08 -2.12 -12.27
C ALA A 207 -12.06 -3.62 -12.61
N PRO A 208 -13.23 -4.29 -12.71
CA PRO A 208 -13.29 -5.75 -12.94
C PRO A 208 -12.58 -6.23 -14.22
N HIS A 209 -12.56 -5.40 -15.27
CA HIS A 209 -11.86 -5.71 -16.52
C HIS A 209 -10.34 -5.56 -16.41
N GLU A 210 -9.85 -4.73 -15.46
CA GLU A 210 -8.43 -4.59 -15.18
C GLU A 210 -7.94 -5.75 -14.29
N ILE A 211 -8.74 -6.17 -13.30
CA ILE A 211 -8.44 -7.35 -12.46
C ILE A 211 -8.27 -8.60 -13.33
N SER A 212 -9.04 -8.74 -14.41
CA SER A 212 -8.93 -9.90 -15.32
C SER A 212 -7.65 -9.93 -16.16
N LYS A 213 -6.81 -8.88 -16.12
CA LYS A 213 -5.50 -8.86 -16.79
C LYS A 213 -4.38 -9.50 -15.96
N ILE A 214 -4.63 -9.73 -14.68
CA ILE A 214 -3.65 -10.36 -13.78
C ILE A 214 -3.44 -11.80 -14.24
N LYS A 215 -2.19 -12.26 -14.32
CA LYS A 215 -1.85 -13.62 -14.73
C LYS A 215 -2.41 -14.64 -13.73
N ALA A 216 -2.88 -15.79 -14.22
CA ALA A 216 -3.58 -16.78 -13.41
C ALA A 216 -2.68 -17.44 -12.34
N ASP A 217 -1.40 -17.54 -12.59
CA ASP A 217 -0.38 -18.15 -11.73
C ASP A 217 0.28 -17.16 -10.73
N LEU A 218 -0.12 -15.87 -10.74
CA LEU A 218 0.33 -14.93 -9.73
C LEU A 218 -0.10 -15.39 -8.34
N SER A 219 0.86 -15.50 -7.40
CA SER A 219 0.54 -15.72 -6.00
C SER A 219 0.13 -14.42 -5.33
N VAL A 220 -1.02 -14.39 -4.67
CA VAL A 220 -1.57 -13.19 -4.03
C VAL A 220 -1.89 -13.47 -2.56
N LEU A 221 -1.35 -12.65 -1.67
CA LEU A 221 -1.68 -12.63 -0.24
C LEU A 221 -2.37 -11.31 0.11
N LEU A 222 -3.55 -11.38 0.73
CA LEU A 222 -4.24 -10.22 1.28
C LEU A 222 -4.23 -10.28 2.81
N LEU A 223 -3.77 -9.20 3.44
CA LEU A 223 -3.62 -9.09 4.90
C LEU A 223 -4.40 -7.87 5.42
N TRP A 224 -5.03 -8.01 6.60
CA TRP A 224 -5.70 -6.87 7.24
C TRP A 224 -5.89 -7.07 8.74
N GLY A 225 -6.00 -5.98 9.49
CA GLY A 225 -6.50 -5.99 10.85
C GLY A 225 -8.02 -6.11 10.87
N GLU A 226 -8.57 -6.93 11.76
CA GLU A 226 -10.01 -7.15 11.87
C GLU A 226 -10.78 -5.86 12.19
N GLN A 227 -10.12 -4.93 12.91
CA GLN A 227 -10.68 -3.63 13.26
C GLN A 227 -10.27 -2.49 12.30
N ASP A 228 -9.78 -2.81 11.11
CA ASP A 228 -9.40 -1.79 10.12
C ASP A 228 -10.62 -1.17 9.41
N PRO A 229 -10.98 0.11 9.70
CA PRO A 229 -12.10 0.77 9.05
C PRO A 229 -11.82 1.10 7.58
N CYS A 230 -10.54 1.24 7.18
CA CYS A 230 -10.13 1.47 5.81
C CYS A 230 -10.52 0.29 4.92
N THR A 231 -10.38 -0.94 5.40
CA THR A 231 -10.83 -2.16 4.72
C THR A 231 -12.32 -2.47 4.92
N SER A 232 -13.09 -1.58 5.56
CA SER A 232 -14.45 -1.86 6.03
C SER A 232 -14.51 -3.10 6.92
N PHE A 233 -13.57 -3.19 7.87
CA PHE A 233 -13.45 -4.32 8.80
C PHE A 233 -13.24 -5.66 8.04
N GLY A 234 -12.32 -5.65 7.08
CA GLY A 234 -11.93 -6.79 6.26
C GLY A 234 -12.84 -7.11 5.09
N LYS A 235 -14.05 -6.53 5.00
CA LYS A 235 -15.00 -6.80 3.90
C LYS A 235 -14.41 -6.50 2.53
N SER A 236 -13.61 -5.44 2.42
CA SER A 236 -12.93 -5.05 1.19
C SER A 236 -11.92 -6.10 0.73
N SER A 237 -11.10 -6.61 1.63
CA SER A 237 -10.09 -7.62 1.34
C SER A 237 -10.72 -8.95 0.92
N VAL A 238 -11.76 -9.40 1.64
CA VAL A 238 -12.52 -10.61 1.30
C VAL A 238 -13.19 -10.49 -0.07
N TYR A 239 -13.78 -9.33 -0.37
CA TYR A 239 -14.41 -9.11 -1.67
C TYR A 239 -13.38 -9.11 -2.81
N LEU A 240 -12.23 -8.42 -2.65
CA LEU A 240 -11.16 -8.43 -3.65
C LEU A 240 -10.62 -9.85 -3.85
N ALA A 241 -10.37 -10.61 -2.79
CA ALA A 241 -9.94 -12.01 -2.89
C ALA A 241 -10.94 -12.86 -3.68
N THR A 242 -12.24 -12.63 -3.46
CA THR A 242 -13.31 -13.30 -4.22
C THR A 242 -13.26 -12.93 -5.70
N GLN A 243 -13.08 -11.64 -6.02
CA GLN A 243 -12.97 -11.19 -7.41
C GLN A 243 -11.74 -11.80 -8.10
N LEU A 244 -10.59 -11.84 -7.43
CA LEU A 244 -9.38 -12.46 -7.97
C LEU A 244 -9.60 -13.94 -8.30
N ARG A 245 -10.17 -14.72 -7.39
CA ARG A 245 -10.50 -16.14 -7.60
C ARG A 245 -11.50 -16.34 -8.75
N GLN A 246 -12.54 -15.50 -8.82
CA GLN A 246 -13.53 -15.55 -9.91
C GLN A 246 -12.94 -15.22 -11.28
N LYS A 247 -11.83 -14.46 -11.32
CA LYS A 247 -11.08 -14.12 -12.53
C LYS A 247 -10.02 -15.17 -12.89
N GLY A 248 -9.94 -16.25 -12.13
CA GLY A 248 -9.08 -17.39 -12.43
C GLY A 248 -7.68 -17.30 -11.88
N ILE A 249 -7.40 -16.40 -10.91
CA ILE A 249 -6.12 -16.40 -10.19
C ILE A 249 -6.13 -17.60 -9.23
N HIS A 250 -5.16 -18.52 -9.39
CA HIS A 250 -5.17 -19.82 -8.74
C HIS A 250 -4.73 -19.75 -7.26
N HIS A 251 -3.78 -18.88 -6.94
CA HIS A 251 -3.14 -18.79 -5.63
C HIS A 251 -3.52 -17.49 -4.94
N VAL A 252 -4.68 -17.48 -4.28
CA VAL A 252 -5.16 -16.31 -3.52
C VAL A 252 -5.38 -16.72 -2.07
N GLU A 253 -4.51 -16.23 -1.20
CA GLU A 253 -4.59 -16.44 0.24
C GLU A 253 -5.04 -15.17 0.96
N THR A 254 -5.63 -15.37 2.13
CA THR A 254 -6.09 -14.28 2.99
C THR A 254 -5.70 -14.56 4.42
N CYS A 255 -5.17 -13.54 5.11
CA CYS A 255 -4.87 -13.60 6.53
C CYS A 255 -5.43 -12.37 7.23
N HIS A 256 -6.12 -12.55 8.36
CA HIS A 256 -6.60 -11.45 9.17
C HIS A 256 -6.10 -11.58 10.61
N TYR A 257 -5.92 -10.44 11.25
CA TYR A 257 -5.37 -10.38 12.59
C TYR A 257 -6.43 -9.83 13.55
N PRO A 258 -6.91 -10.65 14.49
CA PRO A 258 -7.90 -10.24 15.47
C PRO A 258 -7.45 -9.00 16.24
N GLN A 259 -8.39 -8.06 16.45
CA GLN A 259 -8.22 -6.82 17.18
C GLN A 259 -7.29 -5.79 16.54
N LEU A 260 -6.43 -6.13 15.58
CA LEU A 260 -5.52 -5.17 14.96
C LEU A 260 -6.27 -4.19 14.06
N ARG A 261 -5.70 -2.99 13.92
CA ARG A 261 -6.20 -1.89 13.10
C ARG A 261 -5.49 -1.83 11.74
N HIS A 262 -5.31 -0.64 11.17
CA HIS A 262 -4.86 -0.48 9.79
C HIS A 262 -3.38 -0.86 9.57
N GLU A 263 -2.49 -0.40 10.45
CA GLU A 263 -1.03 -0.55 10.31
C GLU A 263 -0.50 -1.82 10.98
N ILE A 264 -0.93 -2.98 10.50
CA ILE A 264 -0.60 -4.28 11.12
C ILE A 264 0.91 -4.54 11.23
N LEU A 265 1.74 -3.99 10.33
CA LEU A 265 3.19 -4.15 10.37
C LEU A 265 3.88 -3.30 11.46
N GLN A 266 3.16 -2.39 12.11
CA GLN A 266 3.66 -1.49 13.15
C GLN A 266 3.13 -1.86 14.55
N GLU A 267 2.39 -2.94 14.65
CA GLU A 267 1.81 -3.42 15.91
C GLU A 267 2.84 -4.16 16.78
N ASP A 268 2.54 -4.37 18.04
CA ASP A 268 3.41 -5.15 18.95
C ASP A 268 3.59 -6.59 18.47
N ARG A 269 2.57 -7.16 17.81
CA ARG A 269 2.58 -8.49 17.20
C ARG A 269 3.21 -8.55 15.79
N ARG A 270 3.90 -7.50 15.34
CA ARG A 270 4.44 -7.38 13.98
C ARG A 270 5.30 -8.55 13.53
N PHE A 271 6.05 -9.17 14.42
CA PHE A 271 6.91 -10.31 14.05
C PHE A 271 6.14 -11.58 13.66
N GLU A 272 4.94 -11.78 14.22
CA GLU A 272 4.01 -12.80 13.76
C GLU A 272 3.60 -12.54 12.31
N ILE A 273 3.23 -11.30 12.01
CA ILE A 273 2.79 -10.87 10.67
C ILE A 273 3.93 -10.99 9.66
N TYR A 274 5.14 -10.56 10.05
CA TYR A 274 6.34 -10.71 9.21
C TYR A 274 6.62 -12.18 8.89
N THR A 275 6.43 -13.08 9.87
CA THR A 275 6.62 -14.52 9.70
C THR A 275 5.57 -15.12 8.77
N ASP A 276 4.32 -14.69 8.85
CA ASP A 276 3.25 -15.16 7.97
C ASP A 276 3.51 -14.70 6.51
N ILE A 277 3.95 -13.46 6.32
CA ILE A 277 4.35 -12.95 5.00
C ILE A 277 5.53 -13.75 4.46
N LEU A 278 6.57 -13.97 5.27
CA LEU A 278 7.75 -14.75 4.86
C LEU A 278 7.37 -16.18 4.48
N ARG A 279 6.50 -16.83 5.26
CA ARG A 279 6.01 -18.18 4.96
C ARG A 279 5.31 -18.25 3.61
N HIS A 280 4.45 -17.29 3.31
CA HIS A 280 3.80 -17.18 2.01
C HIS A 280 4.83 -17.02 0.88
N ILE A 281 5.78 -16.09 1.04
CA ILE A 281 6.85 -15.88 0.04
C ILE A 281 7.59 -17.20 -0.22
N GLN A 282 8.02 -17.89 0.82
CA GLN A 282 8.79 -19.14 0.70
C GLN A 282 8.00 -20.27 0.07
N GLN A 283 6.70 -20.38 0.37
CA GLN A 283 5.82 -21.40 -0.20
C GLN A 283 5.77 -21.33 -1.73
N TYR A 284 5.77 -20.14 -2.31
CA TYR A 284 5.66 -19.92 -3.74
C TYR A 284 7.00 -19.62 -4.44
N THR A 285 8.11 -19.54 -3.70
CA THR A 285 9.46 -19.39 -4.27
C THR A 285 10.00 -20.71 -4.84
N HIS A 286 9.57 -21.84 -4.31
CA HIS A 286 10.04 -23.18 -4.72
C HIS A 286 9.23 -23.81 -5.86
N THR A 287 8.26 -23.10 -6.42
CA THR A 287 7.34 -23.64 -7.44
C THR A 287 7.70 -23.16 -8.86
N VAL A 288 8.82 -22.43 -9.03
CA VAL A 288 9.32 -21.91 -10.33
C VAL A 288 10.47 -22.75 -10.84
#